data_64b2a40df203ca11496176a8a16e7eb9
#
_entry.id   64b2a40df203ca11496176a8a16e7eb9
#
_cell.length_a   1.000
_cell.length_b   1.000
_cell.length_c   1.000
_cell.angle_alpha   90.00
_cell.angle_beta   90.00
_cell.angle_gamma   90.00
#
_symmetry.space_group_name_H-M   'P 1'
#
loop_
_entity.id
_entity.type
_entity.pdbx_description
1 polymer ?
#
loop_
_entity_poly.entity_id
_entity_poly.type
_entity_poly.pdbx_seq_one_letter_code
_entity_poly.pdbx_strand_id
1 'polypeptide(L)'
;MSKTLKSHKILNDPVYGFITIPSELIFSIIDHPYFQRLRRIKQLGLTDFVYPGALHTRFHHAIGAMHLMSITLDNLRNKGNEITEEEYEAALIAILLHDVGHGPFSHALEFSLLQNIPHESLSLLIIEELNNQFGGQLELSLRIFKNQYERKFFHQLVASQLDIDRLDYLQRDCFFTGVSEGTIGADRIIKMMDIKNDQIVVEEKGLYSIENFLSARRLMYWQVYLHKTTVSAEKMLINLIMRAKEVQQSRGKLKATDELLYFLEHDFRLYDFQNSPQILENFLALDDFDIWGAIKLWKNESDYILRNISEMFLKRQLYKINLRNEEFSEVEIENSKRKLLKKLSIPEKDLHYFFTYGSISNHAYLTKEKILILTKKGKIIDVAQAADLPNIKAMSKIVKKHYICQAKSLIL
;
A
#
# COMPACT_ATOMS: atom_id res chain seq x y z
N MET A 1 -28.78 -9.10 15.58
CA MET A 1 -28.37 -10.53 15.69
C MET A 1 -27.81 -10.94 14.33
N SER A 2 -26.50 -11.05 14.22
CA SER A 2 -25.84 -11.59 13.00
C SER A 2 -26.32 -13.02 12.78
N LYS A 3 -26.87 -13.33 11.59
CA LYS A 3 -27.22 -14.72 11.24
C LYS A 3 -25.92 -15.47 11.03
N THR A 4 -25.64 -16.40 11.91
CA THR A 4 -24.54 -17.35 11.71
C THR A 4 -24.72 -18.04 10.36
N LEU A 5 -23.71 -18.02 9.51
CA LEU A 5 -23.72 -18.71 8.21
C LEU A 5 -24.13 -20.16 8.39
N LYS A 6 -25.15 -20.64 7.65
CA LYS A 6 -25.57 -22.05 7.64
C LYS A 6 -24.48 -23.00 7.12
N SER A 7 -23.47 -22.48 6.41
CA SER A 7 -22.24 -23.18 6.05
C SER A 7 -21.09 -22.18 6.13
N HIS A 8 -20.04 -22.50 6.86
CA HIS A 8 -18.83 -21.68 6.90
C HIS A 8 -18.22 -21.54 5.50
N LYS A 9 -18.11 -20.31 4.99
CA LYS A 9 -17.34 -20.06 3.77
C LYS A 9 -15.86 -20.04 4.14
N ILE A 10 -15.05 -20.73 3.34
CA ILE A 10 -13.62 -20.90 3.58
C ILE A 10 -12.86 -20.44 2.35
N LEU A 11 -11.81 -19.65 2.54
CA LEU A 11 -10.83 -19.29 1.51
C LEU A 11 -9.50 -19.98 1.83
N ASN A 12 -8.82 -20.47 0.80
CA ASN A 12 -7.47 -21.00 0.95
C ASN A 12 -6.44 -19.92 0.67
N ASP A 13 -5.65 -19.57 1.68
CA ASP A 13 -4.61 -18.56 1.61
C ASP A 13 -3.22 -19.23 1.70
N PRO A 14 -2.27 -18.87 0.83
CA PRO A 14 -0.96 -19.53 0.80
C PRO A 14 -0.09 -19.22 2.04
N VAL A 15 -0.40 -18.17 2.80
CA VAL A 15 0.34 -17.78 4.01
C VAL A 15 -0.27 -18.39 5.26
N TYR A 16 -1.60 -18.37 5.38
CA TYR A 16 -2.33 -18.78 6.59
C TYR A 16 -3.11 -20.08 6.47
N GLY A 17 -3.14 -20.70 5.28
CA GLY A 17 -3.97 -21.86 5.05
C GLY A 17 -5.44 -21.53 4.91
N PHE A 18 -6.31 -22.21 5.67
CA PHE A 18 -7.75 -21.98 5.58
C PHE A 18 -8.21 -20.80 6.42
N ILE A 19 -8.78 -19.80 5.77
CA ILE A 19 -9.39 -18.62 6.40
C ILE A 19 -10.91 -18.80 6.37
N THR A 20 -11.53 -18.80 7.53
CA THR A 20 -12.99 -18.86 7.68
C THR A 20 -13.58 -17.46 7.65
N ILE A 21 -14.64 -17.25 6.88
CA ILE A 21 -15.39 -16.00 6.86
C ILE A 21 -16.46 -16.08 7.96
N PRO A 22 -16.42 -15.17 8.97
CA PRO A 22 -17.19 -15.38 10.20
C PRO A 22 -18.66 -15.02 10.11
N SER A 23 -19.09 -14.16 9.14
CA SER A 23 -20.48 -13.71 9.05
C SER A 23 -20.97 -13.53 7.62
N GLU A 24 -22.31 -13.49 7.45
CA GLU A 24 -22.92 -13.20 6.15
C GLU A 24 -22.68 -11.76 5.69
N LEU A 25 -22.60 -10.80 6.60
CA LEU A 25 -22.28 -9.42 6.27
C LEU A 25 -20.86 -9.31 5.69
N ILE A 26 -19.87 -9.88 6.36
CA ILE A 26 -18.49 -9.92 5.86
C ILE A 26 -18.41 -10.65 4.52
N PHE A 27 -19.12 -11.76 4.36
CA PHE A 27 -19.17 -12.47 3.08
C PHE A 27 -19.76 -11.59 1.97
N SER A 28 -20.87 -10.88 2.25
CA SER A 28 -21.52 -9.98 1.28
C SER A 28 -20.60 -8.81 0.90
N ILE A 29 -19.81 -8.28 1.84
CA ILE A 29 -18.79 -7.26 1.57
C ILE A 29 -17.68 -7.82 0.67
N ILE A 30 -17.18 -9.02 0.97
CA ILE A 30 -16.17 -9.68 0.15
C ILE A 30 -16.68 -9.94 -1.27
N ASP A 31 -17.94 -10.35 -1.43
CA ASP A 31 -18.56 -10.62 -2.74
C ASP A 31 -18.94 -9.35 -3.51
N HIS A 32 -18.91 -8.20 -2.86
CA HIS A 32 -19.26 -6.92 -3.46
C HIS A 32 -18.25 -6.51 -4.55
N PRO A 33 -18.68 -5.97 -5.72
CA PRO A 33 -17.80 -5.57 -6.82
C PRO A 33 -16.66 -4.65 -6.41
N TYR A 34 -16.87 -3.72 -5.48
CA TYR A 34 -15.85 -2.80 -4.98
C TYR A 34 -14.71 -3.53 -4.28
N PHE A 35 -15.01 -4.60 -3.56
CA PHE A 35 -13.98 -5.42 -2.93
C PHE A 35 -13.37 -6.44 -3.91
N GLN A 36 -14.16 -7.04 -4.79
CA GLN A 36 -13.67 -8.00 -5.80
C GLN A 36 -12.65 -7.38 -6.76
N ARG A 37 -12.72 -6.07 -7.00
CA ARG A 37 -11.73 -5.31 -7.77
C ARG A 37 -10.30 -5.50 -7.24
N LEU A 38 -10.13 -5.64 -5.91
CA LEU A 38 -8.83 -5.82 -5.29
C LEU A 38 -8.07 -7.06 -5.78
N ARG A 39 -8.75 -8.05 -6.37
CA ARG A 39 -8.13 -9.22 -7.03
C ARG A 39 -7.30 -8.84 -8.26
N ARG A 40 -7.54 -7.67 -8.83
CA ARG A 40 -6.90 -7.19 -10.05
C ARG A 40 -5.91 -6.05 -9.78
N ILE A 41 -5.62 -5.76 -8.49
CA ILE A 41 -4.63 -4.77 -8.06
C ILE A 41 -3.55 -5.50 -7.26
N LYS A 42 -2.31 -5.49 -7.78
CA LYS A 42 -1.16 -6.08 -7.08
C LYS A 42 -0.82 -5.30 -5.82
N GLN A 43 -0.50 -6.02 -4.74
CA GLN A 43 -0.07 -5.41 -3.47
C GLN A 43 1.22 -4.60 -3.66
N LEU A 44 2.18 -5.13 -4.38
CA LEU A 44 3.51 -4.56 -4.55
C LEU A 44 3.74 -3.93 -5.95
N GLY A 45 2.70 -3.63 -6.69
CA GLY A 45 2.77 -2.92 -7.97
C GLY A 45 3.77 -3.55 -8.94
N LEU A 46 4.86 -2.82 -9.26
CA LEU A 46 5.88 -3.23 -10.23
C LEU A 46 7.06 -4.02 -9.61
N THR A 47 6.94 -4.44 -8.37
CA THR A 47 8.00 -5.17 -7.66
C THR A 47 8.30 -6.54 -8.27
N ASP A 48 7.35 -7.13 -9.01
CA ASP A 48 7.53 -8.37 -9.77
C ASP A 48 8.61 -8.27 -10.88
N PHE A 49 9.00 -7.08 -11.29
CA PHE A 49 10.19 -6.89 -12.13
C PHE A 49 11.50 -7.31 -11.44
N VAL A 50 11.51 -7.38 -10.13
CA VAL A 50 12.66 -7.80 -9.31
C VAL A 50 12.42 -9.15 -8.67
N TYR A 51 11.24 -9.30 -8.07
CA TYR A 51 10.81 -10.51 -7.36
C TYR A 51 9.66 -11.16 -8.11
N PRO A 52 9.91 -12.09 -9.04
CA PRO A 52 8.86 -12.63 -9.92
C PRO A 52 7.68 -13.31 -9.19
N GLY A 53 7.89 -13.74 -7.93
CA GLY A 53 6.84 -14.28 -7.07
C GLY A 53 5.92 -13.24 -6.45
N ALA A 54 6.24 -11.95 -6.52
CA ALA A 54 5.46 -10.85 -5.92
C ALA A 54 4.21 -10.51 -6.75
N LEU A 55 3.32 -11.50 -6.93
CA LEU A 55 2.10 -11.41 -7.75
C LEU A 55 0.81 -11.37 -6.93
N HIS A 56 0.91 -11.45 -5.60
CA HIS A 56 -0.25 -11.36 -4.72
C HIS A 56 -0.92 -9.99 -4.82
N THR A 57 -2.21 -10.00 -4.58
CA THR A 57 -3.07 -8.84 -4.76
C THR A 57 -3.51 -8.25 -3.42
N ARG A 58 -4.06 -7.05 -3.44
CA ARG A 58 -4.66 -6.43 -2.26
C ARG A 58 -5.81 -7.24 -1.68
N PHE A 59 -6.48 -8.04 -2.50
CA PHE A 59 -7.48 -9.00 -2.02
C PHE A 59 -6.87 -10.01 -1.04
N HIS A 60 -5.71 -10.60 -1.37
CA HIS A 60 -5.03 -11.55 -0.48
C HIS A 60 -4.64 -10.89 0.85
N HIS A 61 -4.10 -9.67 0.77
CA HIS A 61 -3.73 -8.88 1.95
C HIS A 61 -4.94 -8.58 2.83
N ALA A 62 -6.02 -8.02 2.27
CA ALA A 62 -7.21 -7.65 3.03
C ALA A 62 -7.84 -8.85 3.76
N ILE A 63 -7.93 -10.01 3.09
CA ILE A 63 -8.44 -11.25 3.71
C ILE A 63 -7.48 -11.77 4.80
N GLY A 64 -6.17 -11.70 4.57
CA GLY A 64 -5.17 -12.10 5.56
C GLY A 64 -5.16 -11.19 6.78
N ALA A 65 -5.25 -9.88 6.57
CA ALA A 65 -5.37 -8.91 7.66
C ALA A 65 -6.64 -9.14 8.50
N MET A 66 -7.78 -9.41 7.85
CA MET A 66 -9.01 -9.78 8.55
C MET A 66 -8.81 -11.05 9.39
N HIS A 67 -8.13 -12.06 8.87
CA HIS A 67 -7.82 -13.29 9.60
C HIS A 67 -6.94 -13.03 10.83
N LEU A 68 -5.86 -12.26 10.68
CA LEU A 68 -5.02 -11.89 11.82
C LEU A 68 -5.78 -11.03 12.85
N MET A 69 -6.68 -10.17 12.41
CA MET A 69 -7.55 -9.41 13.32
C MET A 69 -8.43 -10.34 14.15
N SER A 70 -9.05 -11.36 13.52
CA SER A 70 -9.88 -12.32 14.28
C SER A 70 -9.06 -13.05 15.35
N ILE A 71 -7.87 -13.56 15.01
CA ILE A 71 -6.96 -14.23 15.96
C ILE A 71 -6.56 -13.27 17.09
N THR A 72 -6.32 -12.00 16.76
CA THR A 72 -5.94 -10.99 17.75
C THR A 72 -7.06 -10.69 18.73
N LEU A 73 -8.29 -10.48 18.22
CA LEU A 73 -9.46 -10.21 19.08
C LEU A 73 -9.80 -11.41 19.96
N ASP A 74 -9.71 -12.64 19.45
CA ASP A 74 -9.89 -13.86 20.24
C ASP A 74 -8.83 -13.98 21.33
N ASN A 75 -7.56 -13.67 21.04
CA ASN A 75 -6.51 -13.65 22.05
C ASN A 75 -6.76 -12.59 23.13
N LEU A 76 -7.23 -11.40 22.76
CA LEU A 76 -7.56 -10.34 23.71
C LEU A 76 -8.77 -10.72 24.58
N ARG A 77 -9.81 -11.35 24.03
CA ARG A 77 -10.94 -11.91 24.79
C ARG A 77 -10.48 -12.98 25.79
N ASN A 78 -9.60 -13.89 25.34
CA ASN A 78 -9.06 -14.94 26.21
C ASN A 78 -8.19 -14.40 27.36
N LYS A 79 -7.68 -13.17 27.25
CA LYS A 79 -7.00 -12.45 28.35
C LYS A 79 -7.95 -11.70 29.29
N GLY A 80 -9.26 -11.83 29.06
CA GLY A 80 -10.30 -11.22 29.90
C GLY A 80 -10.72 -9.82 29.48
N ASN A 81 -10.32 -9.36 28.31
CA ASN A 81 -10.81 -8.09 27.77
C ASN A 81 -12.21 -8.28 27.18
N GLU A 82 -13.16 -7.48 27.63
CA GLU A 82 -14.52 -7.50 27.09
C GLU A 82 -14.51 -6.91 25.67
N ILE A 83 -14.97 -7.68 24.71
CA ILE A 83 -15.18 -7.27 23.30
C ILE A 83 -16.52 -7.88 22.88
N THR A 84 -17.49 -7.05 22.55
CA THR A 84 -18.83 -7.50 22.11
C THR A 84 -18.76 -8.14 20.72
N GLU A 85 -19.78 -8.88 20.33
CA GLU A 85 -19.86 -9.43 18.96
C GLU A 85 -19.94 -8.34 17.89
N GLU A 86 -20.63 -7.24 18.20
CA GLU A 86 -20.74 -6.09 17.31
C GLU A 86 -19.36 -5.41 17.10
N GLU A 87 -18.61 -5.18 18.19
CA GLU A 87 -17.24 -4.64 18.11
C GLU A 87 -16.30 -5.57 17.37
N TYR A 88 -16.43 -6.88 17.58
CA TYR A 88 -15.64 -7.90 16.91
C TYR A 88 -15.86 -7.84 15.39
N GLU A 89 -17.12 -7.94 14.95
CA GLU A 89 -17.48 -7.86 13.52
C GLU A 89 -17.06 -6.52 12.91
N ALA A 90 -17.30 -5.40 13.62
CA ALA A 90 -16.94 -4.07 13.15
C ALA A 90 -15.42 -3.89 12.96
N ALA A 91 -14.60 -4.44 13.85
CA ALA A 91 -13.15 -4.39 13.72
C ALA A 91 -12.65 -5.25 12.55
N LEU A 92 -13.26 -6.42 12.30
CA LEU A 92 -12.97 -7.25 11.14
C LEU A 92 -13.31 -6.53 9.83
N ILE A 93 -14.44 -5.83 9.77
CA ILE A 93 -14.85 -5.06 8.59
C ILE A 93 -13.93 -3.85 8.40
N ALA A 94 -13.55 -3.16 9.48
CA ALA A 94 -12.66 -2.01 9.40
C ALA A 94 -11.30 -2.37 8.79
N ILE A 95 -10.67 -3.48 9.25
CA ILE A 95 -9.40 -3.93 8.67
C ILE A 95 -9.58 -4.55 7.28
N LEU A 96 -10.68 -5.21 6.98
CA LEU A 96 -10.97 -5.76 5.67
C LEU A 96 -11.04 -4.67 4.59
N LEU A 97 -11.60 -3.51 4.94
CA LEU A 97 -11.85 -2.41 4.02
C LEU A 97 -10.80 -1.28 4.07
N HIS A 98 -9.79 -1.35 4.96
CA HIS A 98 -8.86 -0.24 5.17
C HIS A 98 -8.14 0.22 3.89
N ASP A 99 -7.83 -0.72 3.01
CA ASP A 99 -7.07 -0.53 1.76
C ASP A 99 -7.95 -0.52 0.49
N VAL A 100 -9.30 -0.52 0.63
CA VAL A 100 -10.23 -0.61 -0.52
C VAL A 100 -10.11 0.58 -1.50
N GLY A 101 -9.59 1.71 -1.03
CA GLY A 101 -9.38 2.93 -1.82
C GLY A 101 -8.11 2.96 -2.66
N HIS A 102 -7.29 1.92 -2.63
CA HIS A 102 -6.13 1.88 -3.51
C HIS A 102 -6.50 1.76 -4.99
N GLY A 103 -5.86 2.56 -5.83
CA GLY A 103 -5.95 2.49 -7.28
C GLY A 103 -4.92 1.53 -7.90
N PRO A 104 -4.92 1.39 -9.24
CA PRO A 104 -3.90 0.60 -9.95
C PRO A 104 -2.50 1.13 -9.66
N PHE A 105 -1.55 0.20 -9.46
CA PHE A 105 -0.15 0.52 -9.10
C PHE A 105 0.01 1.46 -7.91
N SER A 106 -1.05 1.63 -7.12
CA SER A 106 -1.07 2.33 -5.82
C SER A 106 -0.28 3.64 -5.83
N HIS A 107 0.73 3.76 -4.97
CA HIS A 107 1.49 5.00 -4.75
C HIS A 107 2.10 5.63 -6.02
N ALA A 108 2.41 4.84 -7.05
CA ALA A 108 2.95 5.38 -8.29
C ALA A 108 1.96 6.30 -9.02
N LEU A 109 0.66 5.96 -9.00
CA LEU A 109 -0.37 6.69 -9.73
C LEU A 109 -1.19 7.68 -8.89
N GLU A 110 -1.10 7.65 -7.56
CA GLU A 110 -1.71 8.66 -6.67
C GLU A 110 -1.29 10.09 -7.06
N PHE A 111 -0.03 10.26 -7.48
CA PHE A 111 0.53 11.57 -7.83
C PHE A 111 0.32 11.95 -9.29
N SER A 112 0.16 11.00 -10.20
CA SER A 112 0.11 11.27 -11.64
C SER A 112 -1.29 11.16 -12.23
N LEU A 113 -2.10 10.22 -11.75
CA LEU A 113 -3.46 10.01 -12.21
C LEU A 113 -4.50 10.74 -11.35
N LEU A 114 -4.32 10.74 -10.01
CA LEU A 114 -5.30 11.21 -9.02
C LEU A 114 -4.93 12.54 -8.33
N GLN A 115 -3.92 13.28 -8.78
CA GLN A 115 -3.52 14.60 -8.26
C GLN A 115 -3.36 14.66 -6.72
N ASN A 116 -2.62 13.73 -6.14
CA ASN A 116 -2.33 13.67 -4.70
C ASN A 116 -3.56 13.41 -3.81
N ILE A 117 -4.53 12.63 -4.27
CA ILE A 117 -5.60 12.16 -3.40
C ILE A 117 -5.12 10.92 -2.65
N PRO A 118 -4.98 10.98 -1.30
CA PRO A 118 -4.56 9.83 -0.52
C PRO A 118 -5.58 8.68 -0.62
N HIS A 119 -5.09 7.45 -0.75
CA HIS A 119 -5.95 6.26 -0.83
C HIS A 119 -6.81 6.08 0.44
N GLU A 120 -6.34 6.54 1.62
CA GLU A 120 -7.14 6.50 2.85
C GLU A 120 -8.41 7.35 2.74
N SER A 121 -8.33 8.50 2.04
CA SER A 121 -9.50 9.35 1.79
C SER A 121 -10.49 8.67 0.83
N LEU A 122 -9.99 7.95 -0.17
CA LEU A 122 -10.83 7.17 -1.07
C LEU A 122 -11.40 5.93 -0.37
N SER A 123 -10.61 5.25 0.48
CA SER A 123 -11.13 4.16 1.32
C SER A 123 -12.31 4.63 2.16
N LEU A 124 -12.18 5.81 2.78
CA LEU A 124 -13.25 6.38 3.57
C LEU A 124 -14.53 6.59 2.75
N LEU A 125 -14.44 7.22 1.57
CA LEU A 125 -15.59 7.45 0.69
C LEU A 125 -16.25 6.14 0.26
N ILE A 126 -15.45 5.13 -0.07
CA ILE A 126 -15.94 3.80 -0.47
C ILE A 126 -16.65 3.10 0.70
N ILE A 127 -16.09 3.19 1.92
CA ILE A 127 -16.72 2.59 3.11
C ILE A 127 -18.04 3.31 3.45
N GLU A 128 -18.09 4.64 3.30
CA GLU A 128 -19.33 5.41 3.48
C GLU A 128 -20.41 5.01 2.46
N GLU A 129 -20.02 4.83 1.20
CA GLU A 129 -20.94 4.36 0.16
C GLU A 129 -21.40 2.93 0.43
N LEU A 130 -20.51 2.02 0.80
CA LEU A 130 -20.88 0.66 1.21
C LEU A 130 -21.80 0.68 2.43
N ASN A 131 -21.56 1.55 3.41
CA ASN A 131 -22.43 1.69 4.58
C ASN A 131 -23.88 2.07 4.17
N ASN A 132 -24.02 2.99 3.19
CA ASN A 132 -25.33 3.36 2.64
C ASN A 132 -25.99 2.15 1.97
N GLN A 133 -25.27 1.41 1.13
CA GLN A 133 -25.79 0.25 0.41
C GLN A 133 -26.16 -0.91 1.34
N PHE A 134 -25.43 -1.08 2.45
CA PHE A 134 -25.74 -2.07 3.50
C PHE A 134 -26.68 -1.54 4.60
N GLY A 135 -27.37 -0.42 4.36
CA GLY A 135 -28.41 0.10 5.27
C GLY A 135 -27.90 0.52 6.64
N GLY A 136 -26.67 1.05 6.72
CA GLY A 136 -26.07 1.55 7.96
C GLY A 136 -25.35 0.50 8.81
N GLN A 137 -25.23 -0.74 8.33
CA GLN A 137 -24.64 -1.84 9.12
C GLN A 137 -23.12 -1.69 9.34
N LEU A 138 -22.44 -0.80 8.59
CA LEU A 138 -20.99 -0.57 8.72
C LEU A 138 -20.66 0.65 9.59
N GLU A 139 -21.63 1.26 10.27
CA GLU A 139 -21.44 2.51 11.02
C GLU A 139 -20.36 2.40 12.10
N LEU A 140 -20.35 1.32 12.89
CA LEU A 140 -19.33 1.10 13.92
C LEU A 140 -17.94 0.89 13.28
N SER A 141 -17.86 0.19 12.17
CA SER A 141 -16.61 0.00 11.39
C SER A 141 -16.05 1.34 10.90
N LEU A 142 -16.92 2.23 10.39
CA LEU A 142 -16.56 3.60 10.00
C LEU A 142 -16.03 4.41 11.18
N ARG A 143 -16.67 4.34 12.34
CA ARG A 143 -16.20 5.04 13.55
C ARG A 143 -14.85 4.52 14.02
N ILE A 144 -14.61 3.21 13.95
CA ILE A 144 -13.31 2.59 14.24
C ILE A 144 -12.27 3.09 13.22
N PHE A 145 -12.55 3.02 11.92
CA PHE A 145 -11.66 3.48 10.86
C PHE A 145 -11.29 4.96 11.00
N LYS A 146 -12.27 5.82 11.28
CA LYS A 146 -12.08 7.27 11.49
C LYS A 146 -11.43 7.64 12.82
N ASN A 147 -11.09 6.69 13.70
CA ASN A 147 -10.65 6.94 15.08
C ASN A 147 -11.67 7.77 15.89
N GLN A 148 -12.96 7.57 15.65
CA GLN A 148 -14.06 8.27 16.31
C GLN A 148 -14.81 7.39 17.32
N TYR A 149 -14.48 6.10 17.39
CA TYR A 149 -15.00 5.21 18.43
C TYR A 149 -14.29 5.48 19.76
N GLU A 150 -15.03 5.42 20.86
CA GLU A 150 -14.50 5.72 22.20
C GLU A 150 -13.38 4.79 22.62
N ARG A 151 -13.44 3.51 22.25
CA ARG A 151 -12.40 2.50 22.54
C ARG A 151 -11.29 2.56 21.48
N LYS A 152 -10.26 3.35 21.78
CA LYS A 152 -9.21 3.71 20.80
C LYS A 152 -8.32 2.55 20.37
N PHE A 153 -8.19 1.51 21.17
CA PHE A 153 -7.38 0.35 20.82
C PHE A 153 -7.86 -0.36 19.54
N PHE A 154 -9.16 -0.31 19.19
CA PHE A 154 -9.65 -0.86 17.93
C PHE A 154 -9.04 -0.15 16.72
N HIS A 155 -8.99 1.17 16.75
CA HIS A 155 -8.31 1.92 15.69
C HIS A 155 -6.81 1.62 15.65
N GLN A 156 -6.16 1.44 16.82
CA GLN A 156 -4.75 1.09 16.88
C GLN A 156 -4.45 -0.28 16.25
N LEU A 157 -5.39 -1.22 16.29
CA LEU A 157 -5.27 -2.51 15.61
C LEU A 157 -5.38 -2.35 14.08
N VAL A 158 -6.10 -1.32 13.58
CA VAL A 158 -6.25 -1.05 12.14
C VAL A 158 -5.10 -0.18 11.62
N ALA A 159 -4.72 0.88 12.36
CA ALA A 159 -3.75 1.87 11.92
C ALA A 159 -2.92 2.38 13.09
N SER A 160 -1.71 1.85 13.27
CA SER A 160 -0.71 2.30 14.24
C SER A 160 0.69 1.86 13.80
N GLN A 161 1.69 1.91 14.67
CA GLN A 161 3.02 1.38 14.32
C GLN A 161 3.16 -0.13 14.49
N LEU A 162 2.26 -0.74 15.26
CA LEU A 162 2.15 -2.18 15.46
C LEU A 162 0.68 -2.57 15.30
N ASP A 163 0.21 -2.56 14.09
CA ASP A 163 -1.15 -2.89 13.68
C ASP A 163 -1.21 -4.22 12.90
N ILE A 164 -2.41 -4.66 12.65
CA ILE A 164 -2.70 -5.92 11.96
C ILE A 164 -2.37 -5.80 10.46
N ASP A 165 -2.54 -4.62 9.86
CA ASP A 165 -2.12 -4.33 8.50
C ASP A 165 -0.63 -4.68 8.31
N ARG A 166 0.25 -4.10 9.15
CA ARG A 166 1.70 -4.34 9.09
C ARG A 166 2.08 -5.78 9.38
N LEU A 167 1.40 -6.45 10.28
CA LEU A 167 1.66 -7.85 10.58
C LEU A 167 1.35 -8.76 9.39
N ASP A 168 0.23 -8.49 8.65
CA ASP A 168 -0.06 -9.26 7.44
C ASP A 168 0.90 -8.94 6.31
N TYR A 169 1.01 -7.65 5.91
CA TYR A 169 1.78 -7.36 4.70
C TYR A 169 3.26 -7.74 4.84
N LEU A 170 3.90 -7.53 5.98
CA LEU A 170 5.30 -7.94 6.15
C LEU A 170 5.47 -9.44 5.99
N GLN A 171 4.60 -10.24 6.58
CA GLN A 171 4.66 -11.68 6.47
C GLN A 171 4.32 -12.17 5.06
N ARG A 172 3.30 -11.61 4.45
CA ARG A 172 2.84 -11.94 3.10
C ARG A 172 3.84 -11.51 2.04
N ASP A 173 4.34 -10.30 2.10
CA ASP A 173 5.34 -9.80 1.16
C ASP A 173 6.65 -10.56 1.26
N CYS A 174 7.08 -10.92 2.49
CA CYS A 174 8.21 -11.81 2.73
C CYS A 174 8.02 -13.16 2.03
N PHE A 175 6.86 -13.78 2.19
CA PHE A 175 6.53 -15.06 1.56
C PHE A 175 6.59 -14.98 0.03
N PHE A 176 5.90 -14.00 -0.58
CA PHE A 176 5.78 -13.88 -2.03
C PHE A 176 7.04 -13.35 -2.71
N THR A 177 7.85 -12.55 -2.02
CA THR A 177 9.14 -12.07 -2.55
C THR A 177 10.27 -13.07 -2.34
N GLY A 178 10.16 -13.95 -1.36
CA GLY A 178 11.22 -14.86 -0.92
C GLY A 178 12.33 -14.17 -0.13
N VAL A 179 12.08 -12.97 0.41
CA VAL A 179 13.06 -12.19 1.21
C VAL A 179 12.95 -12.62 2.66
N SER A 180 13.81 -13.52 3.11
CA SER A 180 13.76 -14.12 4.45
C SER A 180 14.01 -13.13 5.59
N GLU A 181 14.71 -12.03 5.34
CA GLU A 181 14.99 -10.99 6.33
C GLU A 181 13.72 -10.24 6.80
N GLY A 182 12.63 -10.34 6.04
CA GLY A 182 11.32 -9.81 6.41
C GLY A 182 10.52 -10.71 7.35
N THR A 183 11.02 -11.90 7.70
CA THR A 183 10.29 -12.86 8.54
C THR A 183 10.08 -12.29 9.94
N ILE A 184 8.81 -12.21 10.35
CA ILE A 184 8.37 -11.77 11.67
C ILE A 184 7.62 -12.90 12.38
N GLY A 185 7.69 -12.92 13.70
CA GLY A 185 6.91 -13.86 14.53
C GLY A 185 5.54 -13.28 14.88
N ALA A 186 4.66 -13.09 13.88
CA ALA A 186 3.35 -12.44 14.08
C ALA A 186 2.51 -13.15 15.15
N ASP A 187 2.45 -14.48 15.14
CA ASP A 187 1.71 -15.26 16.14
C ASP A 187 2.18 -14.97 17.57
N ARG A 188 3.50 -14.86 17.78
CA ARG A 188 4.06 -14.54 19.09
C ARG A 188 3.74 -13.10 19.48
N ILE A 189 3.81 -12.15 18.54
CA ILE A 189 3.45 -10.76 18.80
C ILE A 189 2.00 -10.68 19.23
N ILE A 190 1.08 -11.30 18.49
CA ILE A 190 -0.35 -11.34 18.79
C ILE A 190 -0.61 -11.96 20.17
N LYS A 191 0.03 -13.10 20.49
CA LYS A 191 -0.10 -13.74 21.81
C LYS A 191 0.38 -12.87 22.96
N MET A 192 1.34 -11.96 22.70
CA MET A 192 1.86 -11.04 23.73
C MET A 192 1.11 -9.70 23.78
N MET A 193 0.20 -9.41 22.83
CA MET A 193 -0.65 -8.23 22.89
C MET A 193 -1.66 -8.32 24.03
N ASP A 194 -1.92 -7.18 24.68
CA ASP A 194 -2.97 -6.99 25.70
C ASP A 194 -3.51 -5.56 25.61
N ILE A 195 -4.57 -5.26 26.34
CA ILE A 195 -5.15 -3.91 26.45
C ILE A 195 -4.92 -3.37 27.85
N LYS A 196 -4.36 -2.17 27.95
CA LYS A 196 -4.24 -1.43 29.22
C LYS A 196 -4.57 0.05 28.97
N ASN A 197 -5.48 0.59 29.79
CA ASN A 197 -5.92 1.98 29.67
C ASN A 197 -6.39 2.32 28.25
N ASP A 198 -7.17 1.42 27.65
CA ASP A 198 -7.70 1.55 26.29
C ASP A 198 -6.61 1.68 25.20
N GLN A 199 -5.43 1.13 25.44
CA GLN A 199 -4.31 1.12 24.49
C GLN A 199 -3.77 -0.30 24.32
N ILE A 200 -3.32 -0.61 23.10
CA ILE A 200 -2.59 -1.84 22.83
C ILE A 200 -1.21 -1.76 23.50
N VAL A 201 -0.91 -2.77 24.30
CA VAL A 201 0.40 -2.98 24.90
C VAL A 201 0.92 -4.36 24.53
N VAL A 202 2.24 -4.54 24.55
CA VAL A 202 2.88 -5.85 24.40
C VAL A 202 3.54 -6.22 25.72
N GLU A 203 3.29 -7.43 26.22
CA GLU A 203 3.95 -7.94 27.42
C GLU A 203 5.48 -7.95 27.26
N GLU A 204 6.23 -7.66 28.31
CA GLU A 204 7.70 -7.57 28.31
C GLU A 204 8.39 -8.77 27.66
N LYS A 205 7.83 -9.99 27.84
CA LYS A 205 8.36 -11.22 27.21
C LYS A 205 8.19 -11.27 25.69
N GLY A 206 7.43 -10.34 25.10
CA GLY A 206 7.30 -10.12 23.67
C GLY A 206 8.34 -9.13 23.10
N LEU A 207 9.16 -8.49 23.92
CA LEU A 207 10.05 -7.41 23.53
C LEU A 207 10.95 -7.77 22.33
N TYR A 208 11.62 -8.92 22.36
CA TYR A 208 12.48 -9.37 21.25
C TYR A 208 11.73 -9.60 19.93
N SER A 209 10.43 -9.97 20.01
CA SER A 209 9.61 -10.09 18.81
C SER A 209 9.29 -8.73 18.19
N ILE A 210 9.13 -7.69 19.01
CA ILE A 210 8.94 -6.31 18.54
C ILE A 210 10.24 -5.74 17.97
N GLU A 211 11.39 -6.02 18.59
CA GLU A 211 12.69 -5.63 18.04
C GLU A 211 12.94 -6.27 16.67
N ASN A 212 12.61 -7.57 16.53
CA ASN A 212 12.68 -8.25 15.25
C ASN A 212 11.71 -7.64 14.21
N PHE A 213 10.46 -7.39 14.60
CA PHE A 213 9.46 -6.74 13.74
C PHE A 213 9.95 -5.39 13.18
N LEU A 214 10.51 -4.53 14.03
CA LEU A 214 11.04 -3.22 13.60
C LEU A 214 12.25 -3.38 12.66
N SER A 215 13.11 -4.37 12.93
CA SER A 215 14.27 -4.69 12.10
C SER A 215 13.85 -5.24 10.74
N ALA A 216 12.94 -6.22 10.72
CA ALA A 216 12.38 -6.81 9.51
C ALA A 216 11.68 -5.75 8.63
N ARG A 217 10.85 -4.89 9.24
CA ARG A 217 10.19 -3.77 8.57
C ARG A 217 11.21 -2.87 7.86
N ARG A 218 12.29 -2.48 8.55
CA ARG A 218 13.35 -1.65 7.94
C ARG A 218 14.05 -2.34 6.78
N LEU A 219 14.32 -3.64 6.90
CA LEU A 219 14.97 -4.41 5.84
C LEU A 219 14.06 -4.55 4.62
N MET A 220 12.78 -4.89 4.82
CA MET A 220 11.81 -4.98 3.73
C MET A 220 11.66 -3.66 2.98
N TYR A 221 11.68 -2.51 3.68
CA TYR A 221 11.63 -1.22 3.00
C TYR A 221 12.78 -1.04 2.01
N TRP A 222 14.02 -1.36 2.38
CA TRP A 222 15.17 -1.15 1.50
C TRP A 222 15.38 -2.25 0.48
N GLN A 223 15.04 -3.48 0.83
CA GLN A 223 15.22 -4.60 -0.09
C GLN A 223 14.07 -4.75 -1.08
N VAL A 224 12.84 -4.47 -0.66
CA VAL A 224 11.63 -4.71 -1.47
C VAL A 224 10.99 -3.39 -1.91
N TYR A 225 10.41 -2.63 -0.99
CA TYR A 225 9.55 -1.49 -1.34
C TYR A 225 10.30 -0.34 -2.00
N LEU A 226 11.52 -0.05 -1.57
CA LEU A 226 12.39 0.98 -2.13
C LEU A 226 13.56 0.38 -2.92
N HIS A 227 13.40 -0.84 -3.43
CA HIS A 227 14.42 -1.43 -4.29
C HIS A 227 14.61 -0.57 -5.54
N LYS A 228 15.88 -0.28 -5.87
CA LYS A 228 16.25 0.65 -6.96
C LYS A 228 15.55 0.38 -8.29
N THR A 229 15.33 -0.89 -8.64
CA THR A 229 14.69 -1.28 -9.89
C THR A 229 13.17 -1.04 -9.83
N THR A 230 12.52 -1.31 -8.69
CA THR A 230 11.11 -1.00 -8.47
C THR A 230 10.88 0.51 -8.57
N VAL A 231 11.67 1.31 -7.85
CA VAL A 231 11.62 2.78 -7.94
C VAL A 231 11.81 3.27 -9.38
N SER A 232 12.75 2.67 -10.12
CA SER A 232 12.96 3.00 -11.53
C SER A 232 11.73 2.72 -12.40
N ALA A 233 11.09 1.57 -12.21
CA ALA A 233 9.87 1.21 -12.95
C ALA A 233 8.70 2.13 -12.60
N GLU A 234 8.53 2.48 -11.32
CA GLU A 234 7.50 3.43 -10.87
C GLU A 234 7.70 4.82 -11.50
N LYS A 235 8.93 5.33 -11.54
CA LYS A 235 9.21 6.63 -12.19
C LYS A 235 8.94 6.58 -13.69
N MET A 236 9.23 5.48 -14.36
CA MET A 236 8.86 5.29 -15.76
C MET A 236 7.34 5.29 -15.94
N LEU A 237 6.59 4.60 -15.07
CA LEU A 237 5.13 4.57 -15.14
C LEU A 237 4.52 5.94 -14.92
N ILE A 238 5.00 6.69 -13.92
CA ILE A 238 4.57 8.07 -13.68
C ILE A 238 4.78 8.93 -14.93
N ASN A 239 5.97 8.87 -15.53
CA ASN A 239 6.27 9.64 -16.74
C ASN A 239 5.41 9.23 -17.94
N LEU A 240 5.12 7.94 -18.08
CA LEU A 240 4.24 7.43 -19.12
C LEU A 240 2.81 7.97 -18.97
N ILE A 241 2.25 7.92 -17.77
CA ILE A 241 0.89 8.41 -17.49
C ILE A 241 0.82 9.93 -17.64
N MET A 242 1.83 10.68 -17.18
CA MET A 242 1.90 12.13 -17.41
C MET A 242 1.85 12.44 -18.91
N ARG A 243 2.65 11.73 -19.73
CA ARG A 243 2.62 11.94 -21.19
C ARG A 243 1.29 11.53 -21.81
N ALA A 244 0.69 10.43 -21.34
CA ALA A 244 -0.63 10.00 -21.80
C ALA A 244 -1.70 11.07 -21.53
N LYS A 245 -1.70 11.68 -20.34
CA LYS A 245 -2.59 12.81 -20.02
C LYS A 245 -2.42 13.97 -21.01
N GLU A 246 -1.19 14.43 -21.22
CA GLU A 246 -0.92 15.54 -22.14
C GLU A 246 -1.37 15.23 -23.58
N VAL A 247 -1.11 14.02 -24.05
CA VAL A 247 -1.51 13.61 -25.40
C VAL A 247 -3.03 13.52 -25.50
N GLN A 248 -3.70 12.93 -24.49
CA GLN A 248 -5.16 12.82 -24.49
C GLN A 248 -5.82 14.19 -24.43
N GLN A 249 -5.38 15.06 -23.51
CA GLN A 249 -5.92 16.42 -23.37
C GLN A 249 -5.68 17.31 -24.59
N SER A 250 -4.58 17.09 -25.32
CA SER A 250 -4.26 17.90 -26.51
C SER A 250 -4.85 17.36 -27.81
N ARG A 251 -5.00 16.04 -27.96
CA ARG A 251 -5.37 15.37 -29.23
C ARG A 251 -6.61 14.49 -29.14
N GLY A 252 -6.99 14.01 -27.93
CA GLY A 252 -8.21 13.24 -27.66
C GLY A 252 -8.34 11.94 -28.45
N LYS A 253 -7.25 11.18 -28.65
CA LYS A 253 -7.25 10.00 -29.55
C LYS A 253 -6.52 8.77 -29.03
N LEU A 254 -6.15 8.74 -27.75
CA LEU A 254 -5.50 7.55 -27.18
C LEU A 254 -6.49 6.39 -27.08
N LYS A 255 -5.97 5.18 -27.24
CA LYS A 255 -6.73 3.95 -27.02
C LYS A 255 -6.44 3.42 -25.63
N ALA A 256 -7.47 3.34 -24.81
CA ALA A 256 -7.47 2.73 -23.48
C ALA A 256 -8.90 2.30 -23.15
N THR A 257 -9.14 1.78 -21.94
CA THR A 257 -10.50 1.60 -21.40
C THR A 257 -11.15 2.97 -21.15
N ASP A 258 -12.47 3.03 -21.19
CA ASP A 258 -13.22 4.28 -21.02
C ASP A 258 -12.93 4.90 -19.64
N GLU A 259 -12.79 4.07 -18.62
CA GLU A 259 -12.45 4.49 -17.26
C GLU A 259 -11.06 5.13 -17.19
N LEU A 260 -10.07 4.55 -17.85
CA LEU A 260 -8.73 5.15 -17.89
C LEU A 260 -8.73 6.46 -18.70
N LEU A 261 -9.41 6.50 -19.84
CA LEU A 261 -9.56 7.73 -20.62
C LEU A 261 -10.20 8.85 -19.81
N TYR A 262 -11.24 8.54 -19.01
CA TYR A 262 -11.90 9.48 -18.12
C TYR A 262 -10.92 10.20 -17.18
N PHE A 263 -9.98 9.46 -16.57
CA PHE A 263 -8.95 10.02 -15.69
C PHE A 263 -7.76 10.65 -16.43
N LEU A 264 -7.53 10.30 -17.68
CA LEU A 264 -6.54 10.98 -18.54
C LEU A 264 -7.06 12.33 -19.07
N GLU A 265 -8.35 12.45 -19.31
CA GLU A 265 -8.99 13.67 -19.82
C GLU A 265 -9.18 14.74 -18.75
N HIS A 266 -9.45 14.33 -17.53
CA HIS A 266 -9.85 15.23 -16.45
C HIS A 266 -8.91 15.14 -15.26
N ASP A 267 -8.83 16.24 -14.54
CA ASP A 267 -8.11 16.36 -13.28
C ASP A 267 -9.12 16.52 -12.14
N PHE A 268 -9.16 15.53 -11.26
CA PHE A 268 -10.09 15.50 -10.13
C PHE A 268 -9.37 15.76 -8.81
N ARG A 269 -10.04 16.47 -7.91
CA ARG A 269 -9.67 16.66 -6.51
C ARG A 269 -10.56 15.81 -5.60
N LEU A 270 -10.20 15.66 -4.35
CA LEU A 270 -11.01 14.93 -3.37
C LEU A 270 -12.45 15.47 -3.29
N TYR A 271 -12.63 16.80 -3.38
CA TYR A 271 -13.94 17.44 -3.41
C TYR A 271 -14.82 16.93 -4.56
N ASP A 272 -14.26 16.67 -5.71
CA ASP A 272 -15.00 16.18 -6.88
C ASP A 272 -15.52 14.75 -6.63
N PHE A 273 -14.70 13.88 -6.02
CA PHE A 273 -15.10 12.54 -5.60
C PHE A 273 -16.23 12.56 -4.57
N GLN A 274 -16.22 13.54 -3.64
CA GLN A 274 -17.25 13.70 -2.61
C GLN A 274 -18.59 14.14 -3.18
N ASN A 275 -18.60 14.85 -4.32
CA ASN A 275 -19.80 15.47 -4.87
C ASN A 275 -20.32 14.81 -6.16
N SER A 276 -19.58 13.84 -6.70
CA SER A 276 -19.99 13.12 -7.92
C SER A 276 -19.78 11.61 -7.77
N PRO A 277 -20.87 10.86 -7.54
CA PRO A 277 -20.82 9.39 -7.49
C PRO A 277 -20.19 8.78 -8.74
N GLN A 278 -20.39 9.38 -9.92
CA GLN A 278 -19.85 8.90 -11.18
C GLN A 278 -18.31 8.84 -11.19
N ILE A 279 -17.64 9.80 -10.51
CA ILE A 279 -16.15 9.80 -10.43
C ILE A 279 -15.68 8.61 -9.58
N LEU A 280 -16.37 8.36 -8.47
CA LEU A 280 -16.07 7.20 -7.60
C LEU A 280 -16.34 5.88 -8.32
N GLU A 281 -17.43 5.76 -9.07
CA GLU A 281 -17.77 4.59 -9.88
C GLU A 281 -16.70 4.31 -10.95
N ASN A 282 -16.28 5.32 -11.71
CA ASN A 282 -15.21 5.18 -12.70
C ASN A 282 -13.88 4.78 -12.03
N PHE A 283 -13.57 5.33 -10.85
CA PHE A 283 -12.39 4.94 -10.10
C PHE A 283 -12.46 3.47 -9.64
N LEU A 284 -13.63 3.02 -9.20
CA LEU A 284 -13.85 1.66 -8.74
C LEU A 284 -13.87 0.64 -9.89
N ALA A 285 -13.97 1.09 -11.14
CA ALA A 285 -13.83 0.24 -12.31
C ALA A 285 -12.35 0.08 -12.74
N LEU A 286 -11.44 1.00 -12.33
CA LEU A 286 -10.01 0.94 -12.67
C LEU A 286 -9.24 -0.14 -11.90
N ASP A 287 -8.35 -0.85 -12.62
CA ASP A 287 -7.39 -1.77 -12.03
C ASP A 287 -6.06 -1.83 -12.82
N ASP A 288 -5.13 -2.72 -12.43
CA ASP A 288 -3.81 -2.83 -13.07
C ASP A 288 -3.90 -3.23 -14.55
N PHE A 289 -4.96 -3.94 -14.96
CA PHE A 289 -5.12 -4.40 -16.34
C PHE A 289 -5.43 -3.26 -17.30
N ASP A 290 -6.10 -2.19 -16.85
CA ASP A 290 -6.34 -0.99 -17.65
C ASP A 290 -5.01 -0.36 -18.08
N ILE A 291 -4.10 -0.24 -17.12
CA ILE A 291 -2.77 0.34 -17.36
C ILE A 291 -1.93 -0.57 -18.27
N TRP A 292 -1.89 -1.88 -17.99
CA TRP A 292 -1.17 -2.82 -18.85
C TRP A 292 -1.76 -2.93 -20.25
N GLY A 293 -3.09 -2.89 -20.36
CA GLY A 293 -3.80 -2.85 -21.63
C GLY A 293 -3.40 -1.61 -22.45
N ALA A 294 -3.43 -0.44 -21.82
CA ALA A 294 -3.03 0.82 -22.42
C ALA A 294 -1.55 0.81 -22.86
N ILE A 295 -0.62 0.35 -22.03
CA ILE A 295 0.80 0.21 -22.39
C ILE A 295 0.98 -0.65 -23.66
N LYS A 296 0.23 -1.74 -23.78
CA LYS A 296 0.28 -2.62 -24.97
C LYS A 296 -0.25 -1.94 -26.24
N LEU A 297 -1.19 -1.03 -26.11
CA LEU A 297 -1.72 -0.23 -27.23
C LEU A 297 -0.78 0.91 -27.58
N TRP A 298 -0.26 1.63 -26.58
CA TRP A 298 0.55 2.84 -26.77
C TRP A 298 1.94 2.57 -27.35
N LYS A 299 2.44 1.35 -27.34
CA LYS A 299 3.67 1.00 -28.10
C LYS A 299 3.59 1.27 -29.58
N ASN A 300 2.38 1.44 -30.14
CA ASN A 300 2.16 1.72 -31.56
C ASN A 300 1.69 3.16 -31.80
N GLU A 301 1.69 4.02 -30.79
CA GLU A 301 1.26 5.41 -30.92
C GLU A 301 2.24 6.24 -31.74
N SER A 302 1.70 7.27 -32.39
CA SER A 302 2.51 8.23 -33.16
C SER A 302 3.40 9.08 -32.28
N ASP A 303 2.98 9.31 -31.02
CA ASP A 303 3.79 10.01 -30.02
C ASP A 303 5.00 9.17 -29.64
N TYR A 304 6.20 9.69 -29.95
CA TYR A 304 7.43 8.91 -29.77
C TYR A 304 7.76 8.66 -28.30
N ILE A 305 7.33 9.52 -27.37
CA ILE A 305 7.58 9.36 -25.92
C ILE A 305 6.74 8.21 -25.40
N LEU A 306 5.41 8.24 -25.67
CA LEU A 306 4.51 7.13 -25.31
C LEU A 306 4.98 5.80 -25.88
N ARG A 307 5.29 5.79 -27.19
CA ARG A 307 5.75 4.58 -27.87
C ARG A 307 7.01 4.02 -27.23
N ASN A 308 8.04 4.85 -27.01
CA ASN A 308 9.31 4.39 -26.45
C ASN A 308 9.17 3.87 -25.03
N ILE A 309 8.51 4.60 -24.11
CA ILE A 309 8.38 4.19 -22.73
C ILE A 309 7.52 2.92 -22.63
N SER A 310 6.43 2.82 -23.39
CA SER A 310 5.58 1.63 -23.45
C SER A 310 6.36 0.40 -23.93
N GLU A 311 7.13 0.54 -25.00
CA GLU A 311 7.94 -0.55 -25.53
C GLU A 311 9.07 -0.95 -24.58
N MET A 312 9.70 0.02 -23.89
CA MET A 312 10.70 -0.23 -22.85
C MET A 312 10.11 -1.02 -21.69
N PHE A 313 8.87 -0.72 -21.26
CA PHE A 313 8.16 -1.51 -20.24
C PHE A 313 7.99 -2.95 -20.68
N LEU A 314 7.43 -3.16 -21.88
CA LEU A 314 7.15 -4.50 -22.42
C LEU A 314 8.42 -5.34 -22.62
N LYS A 315 9.54 -4.70 -22.92
CA LYS A 315 10.87 -5.34 -23.07
C LYS A 315 11.68 -5.36 -21.77
N ARG A 316 11.14 -4.88 -20.65
CA ARG A 316 11.84 -4.72 -19.36
C ARG A 316 13.16 -3.93 -19.46
N GLN A 317 13.19 -2.92 -20.34
CA GLN A 317 14.34 -2.02 -20.49
C GLN A 317 14.20 -0.80 -19.58
N LEU A 318 14.22 -1.05 -18.27
CA LEU A 318 14.01 -0.04 -17.25
C LEU A 318 15.13 1.00 -17.23
N TYR A 319 14.83 2.19 -16.71
CA TYR A 319 15.80 3.27 -16.52
C TYR A 319 16.94 2.84 -15.60
N LYS A 320 18.11 3.42 -15.82
CA LYS A 320 19.24 3.27 -14.91
C LYS A 320 19.04 4.24 -13.74
N ILE A 321 19.04 3.72 -12.54
CA ILE A 321 18.98 4.51 -11.32
C ILE A 321 20.34 4.47 -10.60
N ASN A 322 20.85 5.63 -10.21
CA ASN A 322 21.96 5.80 -9.29
C ASN A 322 21.40 6.28 -7.96
N LEU A 323 21.60 5.51 -6.90
CA LEU A 323 21.05 5.74 -5.57
C LEU A 323 22.22 5.84 -4.57
N ARG A 324 22.28 6.95 -3.81
CA ARG A 324 23.32 7.18 -2.79
C ARG A 324 22.77 7.95 -1.58
N ASN A 325 23.51 7.97 -0.49
CA ASN A 325 23.12 8.70 0.73
C ASN A 325 23.33 10.22 0.57
N GLU A 326 24.38 10.62 -0.15
CA GLU A 326 24.74 12.02 -0.38
C GLU A 326 23.84 12.62 -1.47
N GLU A 327 23.53 13.90 -1.33
CA GLU A 327 22.79 14.66 -2.33
C GLU A 327 23.62 14.86 -3.61
N PHE A 328 22.96 14.82 -4.76
CA PHE A 328 23.59 15.17 -6.04
C PHE A 328 23.68 16.68 -6.15
N SER A 329 24.86 17.21 -6.45
CA SER A 329 25.03 18.63 -6.73
C SER A 329 24.32 19.04 -8.03
N GLU A 330 23.94 20.29 -8.14
CA GLU A 330 23.34 20.85 -9.37
C GLU A 330 24.23 20.60 -10.59
N VAL A 331 25.53 20.71 -10.43
CA VAL A 331 26.52 20.44 -11.50
C VAL A 331 26.48 18.99 -11.97
N GLU A 332 26.36 18.01 -11.05
CA GLU A 332 26.23 16.60 -11.40
C GLU A 332 24.91 16.33 -12.13
N ILE A 333 23.81 16.93 -11.68
CA ILE A 333 22.49 16.81 -12.30
C ILE A 333 22.54 17.37 -13.72
N GLU A 334 23.02 18.61 -13.90
CA GLU A 334 23.11 19.25 -15.22
C GLU A 334 24.06 18.53 -16.16
N ASN A 335 25.19 18.02 -15.69
CA ASN A 335 26.09 17.21 -16.50
C ASN A 335 25.42 15.90 -16.95
N SER A 336 24.61 15.28 -16.07
CA SER A 336 23.88 14.05 -16.41
C SER A 336 22.79 14.33 -17.45
N LYS A 337 22.05 15.43 -17.32
CA LYS A 337 21.07 15.89 -18.32
C LYS A 337 21.70 16.13 -19.68
N ARG A 338 22.80 16.89 -19.76
CA ARG A 338 23.50 17.17 -21.01
C ARG A 338 24.04 15.92 -21.70
N LYS A 339 24.59 14.98 -20.90
CA LYS A 339 25.05 13.68 -21.45
C LYS A 339 23.88 12.88 -22.02
N LEU A 340 22.74 12.87 -21.31
CA LEU A 340 21.56 12.14 -21.76
C LEU A 340 20.96 12.76 -23.02
N LEU A 341 20.81 14.09 -23.10
CA LEU A 341 20.33 14.80 -24.28
C LEU A 341 21.13 14.45 -25.53
N LYS A 342 22.48 14.52 -25.44
CA LYS A 342 23.38 14.13 -26.54
C LYS A 342 23.20 12.66 -26.93
N LYS A 343 23.01 11.78 -25.94
CA LYS A 343 22.90 10.35 -26.18
C LYS A 343 21.58 9.96 -26.83
N LEU A 344 20.46 10.57 -26.41
CA LEU A 344 19.13 10.24 -26.88
C LEU A 344 18.72 11.04 -28.14
N SER A 345 19.41 12.13 -28.42
CA SER A 345 19.10 13.05 -29.55
C SER A 345 17.64 13.52 -29.51
N ILE A 346 17.13 13.88 -28.34
CA ILE A 346 15.76 14.35 -28.11
C ILE A 346 15.72 15.86 -27.86
N PRO A 347 14.56 16.53 -28.06
CA PRO A 347 14.36 17.91 -27.64
C PRO A 347 14.53 18.06 -26.12
N GLU A 348 15.12 19.17 -25.70
CA GLU A 348 15.36 19.46 -24.29
C GLU A 348 14.06 19.47 -23.46
N LYS A 349 12.98 19.99 -24.04
CA LYS A 349 11.65 20.01 -23.41
C LYS A 349 11.12 18.62 -23.03
N ASP A 350 11.55 17.57 -23.74
CA ASP A 350 11.07 16.19 -23.54
C ASP A 350 11.97 15.40 -22.58
N LEU A 351 13.08 16.01 -22.12
CA LEU A 351 14.06 15.34 -21.27
C LEU A 351 13.46 14.81 -19.97
N HIS A 352 12.52 15.53 -19.39
CA HIS A 352 11.90 15.18 -18.09
C HIS A 352 11.15 13.84 -18.11
N TYR A 353 10.73 13.34 -19.28
CA TYR A 353 10.16 12.00 -19.39
C TYR A 353 11.21 10.89 -19.28
N PHE A 354 12.46 11.19 -19.61
CA PHE A 354 13.56 10.24 -19.65
C PHE A 354 14.60 10.45 -18.55
N PHE A 355 14.43 11.49 -17.74
CA PHE A 355 15.33 11.87 -16.66
C PHE A 355 14.55 12.39 -15.46
N THR A 356 14.71 11.74 -14.30
CA THR A 356 14.16 12.22 -13.03
C THR A 356 15.21 12.15 -11.94
N TYR A 357 15.13 13.03 -10.97
CA TYR A 357 15.98 13.02 -9.78
C TYR A 357 15.16 13.42 -8.56
N GLY A 358 15.66 13.07 -7.40
CA GLY A 358 14.96 13.37 -6.15
C GLY A 358 15.48 12.55 -4.99
N SER A 359 14.63 12.32 -4.01
CA SER A 359 14.97 11.50 -2.85
C SER A 359 13.85 10.55 -2.49
N ILE A 360 14.24 9.44 -1.86
CA ILE A 360 13.35 8.49 -1.19
C ILE A 360 13.76 8.41 0.27
N SER A 361 12.79 8.27 1.15
CA SER A 361 13.04 8.20 2.59
C SER A 361 12.22 7.12 3.25
N ASN A 362 12.73 6.58 4.34
CA ASN A 362 12.05 5.62 5.17
C ASN A 362 12.17 5.98 6.65
N HIS A 363 11.06 5.81 7.36
CA HIS A 363 10.93 5.88 8.81
C HIS A 363 10.64 4.49 9.34
N ALA A 364 11.61 3.83 9.95
CA ALA A 364 11.37 2.51 10.53
C ALA A 364 10.55 2.60 11.83
N TYR A 365 10.71 3.68 12.60
CA TYR A 365 9.97 3.93 13.84
C TYR A 365 9.67 5.42 14.02
N LEU A 366 8.41 5.77 14.32
CA LEU A 366 7.97 7.14 14.59
C LEU A 366 7.84 7.36 16.11
N THR A 367 8.63 8.25 16.67
CA THR A 367 8.61 8.54 18.13
C THR A 367 7.32 9.21 18.63
N LYS A 368 6.50 9.72 17.71
CA LYS A 368 5.19 10.33 18.04
C LYS A 368 4.12 9.29 18.36
N GLU A 369 4.20 8.11 17.73
CA GLU A 369 3.30 6.98 17.93
C GLU A 369 4.11 5.86 18.57
N LYS A 370 3.89 5.59 19.85
CA LYS A 370 4.72 4.66 20.62
C LYS A 370 4.20 3.22 20.52
N ILE A 371 5.12 2.26 20.40
CA ILE A 371 4.82 0.86 20.70
C ILE A 371 5.04 0.67 22.20
N LEU A 372 3.97 0.32 22.91
CA LEU A 372 3.95 0.27 24.37
C LEU A 372 4.28 -1.14 24.89
N ILE A 373 5.22 -1.21 25.82
CA ILE A 373 5.62 -2.45 26.49
C ILE A 373 5.10 -2.43 27.93
N LEU A 374 4.35 -3.46 28.30
CA LEU A 374 3.90 -3.70 29.68
C LEU A 374 4.94 -4.53 30.43
N THR A 375 5.64 -3.90 31.34
CA THR A 375 6.68 -4.57 32.16
C THR A 375 6.06 -5.51 33.19
N LYS A 376 6.84 -6.49 33.70
CA LYS A 376 6.43 -7.38 34.80
C LYS A 376 6.01 -6.65 36.08
N LYS A 377 6.47 -5.40 36.26
CA LYS A 377 6.11 -4.54 37.40
C LYS A 377 4.83 -3.71 37.14
N GLY A 378 4.13 -3.94 36.03
CA GLY A 378 2.92 -3.22 35.65
C GLY A 378 3.13 -1.82 35.09
N LYS A 379 4.37 -1.41 34.79
CA LYS A 379 4.66 -0.11 34.16
C LYS A 379 4.52 -0.24 32.64
N ILE A 380 3.98 0.80 32.03
CA ILE A 380 3.90 0.94 30.56
C ILE A 380 5.02 1.88 30.11
N ILE A 381 5.89 1.42 29.24
CA ILE A 381 7.03 2.18 28.69
C ILE A 381 7.11 2.02 27.17
N ASP A 382 7.78 2.96 26.52
CA ASP A 382 8.04 2.89 25.07
C ASP A 382 9.04 1.77 24.76
N VAL A 383 8.85 1.07 23.62
CA VAL A 383 9.78 0.03 23.16
C VAL A 383 11.21 0.55 23.07
N ALA A 384 11.42 1.80 22.67
CA ALA A 384 12.76 2.40 22.58
C ALA A 384 13.43 2.58 23.96
N GLN A 385 12.65 2.55 25.05
CA GLN A 385 13.18 2.57 26.44
C GLN A 385 13.36 1.14 26.98
N ALA A 386 12.50 0.21 26.56
CA ALA A 386 12.51 -1.17 26.99
C ALA A 386 13.58 -2.02 26.27
N ALA A 387 13.94 -1.64 25.05
CA ALA A 387 14.80 -2.43 24.17
C ALA A 387 16.24 -2.53 24.69
N ASP A 388 16.77 -3.75 24.65
CA ASP A 388 18.18 -4.03 24.94
C ASP A 388 19.08 -3.68 23.74
N LEU A 389 18.54 -3.72 22.53
CA LEU A 389 19.29 -3.42 21.31
C LEU A 389 19.45 -1.91 21.13
N PRO A 390 20.71 -1.40 21.10
CA PRO A 390 20.99 0.03 20.86
C PRO A 390 20.39 0.55 19.56
N ASN A 391 20.17 -0.34 18.58
CA ASN A 391 19.70 -0.04 17.25
C ASN A 391 18.25 0.46 17.22
N ILE A 392 17.40 0.11 18.20
CA ILE A 392 15.98 0.53 18.23
C ILE A 392 15.89 2.06 18.33
N LYS A 393 16.71 2.69 19.18
CA LYS A 393 16.82 4.16 19.25
C LYS A 393 17.33 4.77 17.93
N ALA A 394 18.21 4.06 17.23
CA ALA A 394 18.72 4.53 15.93
C ALA A 394 17.69 4.35 14.78
N MET A 395 16.72 3.46 14.93
CA MET A 395 15.65 3.26 13.92
C MET A 395 14.68 4.43 13.82
N SER A 396 14.63 5.31 14.82
CA SER A 396 13.87 6.58 14.74
C SER A 396 14.49 7.62 13.81
N LYS A 397 15.75 7.41 13.38
CA LYS A 397 16.39 8.29 12.41
C LYS A 397 15.85 8.00 11.01
N ILE A 398 15.44 9.08 10.34
CA ILE A 398 15.06 9.04 8.92
C ILE A 398 16.30 8.66 8.11
N VAL A 399 16.18 7.59 7.33
CA VAL A 399 17.18 7.29 6.29
C VAL A 399 16.67 7.84 4.98
N LYS A 400 17.38 8.82 4.44
CA LYS A 400 17.09 9.45 3.15
C LYS A 400 18.18 9.04 2.15
N LYS A 401 17.76 8.63 0.95
CA LYS A 401 18.68 8.40 -0.17
C LYS A 401 18.25 9.26 -1.36
N HIS A 402 19.24 9.76 -2.07
CA HIS A 402 19.06 10.59 -3.24
C HIS A 402 19.28 9.77 -4.51
N TYR A 403 18.54 10.07 -5.57
CA TYR A 403 18.64 9.34 -6.82
C TYR A 403 18.67 10.24 -8.05
N ILE A 404 19.38 9.75 -9.08
CA ILE A 404 19.21 10.12 -10.48
C ILE A 404 18.74 8.88 -11.22
N CYS A 405 17.62 8.98 -11.92
CA CYS A 405 16.99 7.92 -12.69
C CYS A 405 16.86 8.38 -14.14
N GLN A 406 17.41 7.62 -15.10
CA GLN A 406 17.47 8.05 -16.49
C GLN A 406 17.40 6.89 -17.49
N ALA A 407 16.83 7.14 -18.65
CA ALA A 407 16.81 6.18 -19.74
C ALA A 407 18.24 5.78 -20.18
N LYS A 408 18.40 4.51 -20.58
CA LYS A 408 19.68 4.01 -21.12
C LYS A 408 19.82 4.30 -22.61
N SER A 409 18.74 4.14 -23.35
CA SER A 409 18.62 4.35 -24.81
C SER A 409 17.15 4.50 -25.14
N LEU A 410 16.83 5.04 -26.29
CA LEU A 410 15.51 4.89 -26.89
C LEU A 410 15.48 3.60 -27.71
N ILE A 411 14.27 3.09 -27.92
CA ILE A 411 14.00 1.99 -28.84
C ILE A 411 13.68 2.66 -30.18
N LEU A 412 14.56 2.50 -31.16
CA LEU A 412 14.41 3.05 -32.51
C LEU A 412 13.33 2.29 -33.29
#